data_e4be1b6acaa069f325a346330a82d4c7
#
_entry.id   e4be1b6acaa069f325a346330a82d4c7
#
_cell.length_a   1.000
_cell.length_b   1.000
_cell.length_c   1.000
_cell.angle_alpha   90.00
_cell.angle_beta   90.00
_cell.angle_gamma   90.00
#
_symmetry.space_group_name_H-M   'P 1'
#
loop_
_entity.id
_entity.type
_entity.pdbx_description
1 polymer ?
#
loop_
_entity_poly.entity_id
_entity_poly.type
_entity_poly.pdbx_seq_one_letter_code
_entity_poly.pdbx_strand_id
1 'polypeptide(L)'
;MSPRVGFFVDGFNLYHSVAAFAEEASDESVKWLDLQGLARGILPLISPTASLASIHYFTALPEHLYLTDPGRLQRHRTYLRALTAHGSLRPSIILGRIAQQQVQVRIASGEVTGSIWREKGTDVALAMALLREASKGDMDEAVIISGDADYLPAVKVFREMYPQVGLRFAFPRGRASKELSREAPNSFTLTSAAYLSHRLPECIRLPSGKFLYCPAEWRRKP
;
A
#
# COMPACT_ATOMS: atom_id res chain seq x y z
N MET A 1 22.09 -11.84 13.84
CA MET A 1 21.03 -12.56 13.12
C MET A 1 20.52 -11.69 11.98
N SER A 2 20.04 -12.29 10.92
CA SER A 2 19.43 -11.59 9.78
C SER A 2 18.02 -11.11 10.18
N PRO A 3 17.72 -9.81 10.22
CA PRO A 3 16.40 -9.35 10.64
C PRO A 3 15.31 -9.75 9.65
N ARG A 4 14.21 -10.28 10.16
CA ARG A 4 13.00 -10.66 9.41
C ARG A 4 12.07 -9.45 9.35
N VAL A 5 11.79 -8.98 8.14
CA VAL A 5 11.06 -7.73 7.92
C VAL A 5 9.65 -8.00 7.40
N GLY A 6 8.64 -7.52 8.12
CA GLY A 6 7.24 -7.51 7.70
C GLY A 6 6.84 -6.15 7.11
N PHE A 7 6.16 -6.17 5.97
CA PHE A 7 5.66 -4.96 5.31
C PHE A 7 4.15 -4.85 5.44
N PHE A 8 3.66 -3.67 5.84
CA PHE A 8 2.26 -3.32 6.00
C PHE A 8 1.96 -2.15 5.07
N VAL A 9 1.27 -2.43 3.97
CA VAL A 9 1.10 -1.48 2.88
C VAL A 9 -0.32 -0.93 2.88
N ASP A 10 -0.44 0.36 3.16
CA ASP A 10 -1.66 1.12 2.94
C ASP A 10 -1.82 1.37 1.44
N GLY A 11 -2.72 0.60 0.83
CA GLY A 11 -2.89 0.60 -0.62
C GLY A 11 -3.43 1.92 -1.16
N PHE A 12 -4.27 2.62 -0.41
CA PHE A 12 -4.79 3.92 -0.85
C PHE A 12 -3.73 5.01 -0.76
N ASN A 13 -3.01 5.08 0.36
CA ASN A 13 -1.96 6.08 0.56
C ASN A 13 -0.84 5.91 -0.48
N LEU A 14 -0.41 4.66 -0.73
CA LEU A 14 0.57 4.34 -1.77
C LEU A 14 0.03 4.64 -3.17
N TYR A 15 -1.19 4.19 -3.51
CA TYR A 15 -1.79 4.40 -4.83
C TYR A 15 -1.89 5.88 -5.19
N HIS A 16 -2.34 6.71 -4.27
CA HIS A 16 -2.44 8.15 -4.52
C HIS A 16 -1.08 8.81 -4.79
N SER A 17 -0.03 8.36 -4.10
CA SER A 17 1.34 8.84 -4.37
C SER A 17 1.85 8.37 -5.73
N VAL A 18 1.63 7.09 -6.08
CA VAL A 18 2.00 6.53 -7.38
C VAL A 18 1.23 7.20 -8.51
N ALA A 19 -0.08 7.45 -8.32
CA ALA A 19 -0.92 8.11 -9.32
C ALA A 19 -0.50 9.56 -9.58
N ALA A 20 -0.19 10.31 -8.52
CA ALA A 20 0.33 11.68 -8.65
C ALA A 20 1.67 11.70 -9.40
N PHE A 21 2.56 10.74 -9.11
CA PHE A 21 3.82 10.62 -9.85
C PHE A 21 3.61 10.18 -11.31
N ALA A 22 2.65 9.27 -11.58
CA ALA A 22 2.31 8.86 -12.95
C ALA A 22 1.87 10.05 -13.81
N GLU A 23 1.05 10.94 -13.24
CA GLU A 23 0.60 12.17 -13.90
C GLU A 23 1.76 13.14 -14.16
N GLU A 24 2.58 13.41 -13.13
CA GLU A 24 3.78 14.27 -13.23
C GLU A 24 4.77 13.78 -14.29
N ALA A 25 5.03 12.47 -14.32
CA ALA A 25 5.97 11.84 -15.23
C ALA A 25 5.36 11.51 -16.61
N SER A 26 4.04 11.68 -16.79
CA SER A 26 3.29 11.19 -17.95
C SER A 26 3.52 9.69 -18.24
N ASP A 27 3.72 8.90 -17.19
CA ASP A 27 4.00 7.46 -17.26
C ASP A 27 3.04 6.64 -16.39
N GLU A 28 1.93 6.22 -16.98
CA GLU A 28 0.91 5.39 -16.31
C GLU A 28 1.43 3.99 -15.90
N SER A 29 2.55 3.55 -16.47
CA SER A 29 3.08 2.20 -16.22
C SER A 29 3.59 2.01 -14.78
N VAL A 30 3.88 3.08 -14.06
CA VAL A 30 4.27 3.00 -12.64
C VAL A 30 3.15 2.49 -11.74
N LYS A 31 1.89 2.57 -12.19
CA LYS A 31 0.73 2.00 -11.48
C LYS A 31 0.72 0.47 -11.46
N TRP A 32 1.52 -0.17 -12.34
CA TRP A 32 1.75 -1.61 -12.35
C TRP A 32 2.93 -1.98 -11.43
N LEU A 33 2.88 -1.51 -10.17
CA LEU A 33 3.97 -1.59 -9.20
C LEU A 33 4.12 -2.99 -8.63
N ASP A 34 5.35 -3.51 -8.60
CA ASP A 34 5.72 -4.75 -7.92
C ASP A 34 5.99 -4.48 -6.43
N LEU A 35 5.05 -4.82 -5.57
CA LEU A 35 5.20 -4.64 -4.12
C LEU A 35 6.31 -5.53 -3.53
N GLN A 36 6.53 -6.71 -4.07
CA GLN A 36 7.60 -7.58 -3.60
C GLN A 36 8.99 -7.06 -4.02
N GLY A 37 9.10 -6.60 -5.26
CA GLY A 37 10.31 -5.94 -5.74
C GLY A 37 10.62 -4.68 -4.93
N LEU A 38 9.61 -3.83 -4.69
CA LEU A 38 9.73 -2.64 -3.86
C LEU A 38 10.19 -2.98 -2.43
N ALA A 39 9.54 -3.94 -1.78
CA ALA A 39 9.91 -4.40 -0.44
C ALA A 39 11.36 -4.88 -0.40
N ARG A 40 11.78 -5.70 -1.37
CA ARG A 40 13.17 -6.17 -1.47
C ARG A 40 14.16 -5.04 -1.71
N GLY A 41 13.79 -4.02 -2.50
CA GLY A 41 14.60 -2.82 -2.68
C GLY A 41 14.78 -1.98 -1.41
N ILE A 42 13.86 -2.12 -0.44
CA ILE A 42 13.92 -1.44 0.85
C ILE A 42 14.81 -2.19 1.86
N LEU A 43 14.90 -3.52 1.80
CA LEU A 43 15.64 -4.32 2.78
C LEU A 43 17.07 -3.83 3.05
N PRO A 44 17.90 -3.48 2.04
CA PRO A 44 19.25 -2.98 2.27
C PRO A 44 19.32 -1.70 3.09
N LEU A 45 18.26 -0.88 3.11
CA LEU A 45 18.17 0.34 3.93
C LEU A 45 17.94 0.00 5.42
N ILE A 46 17.52 -1.22 5.72
CA ILE A 46 17.30 -1.72 7.09
C ILE A 46 18.56 -2.42 7.57
N SER A 47 19.00 -3.42 6.82
CA SER A 47 20.23 -4.17 7.07
C SER A 47 20.67 -4.89 5.77
N PRO A 48 21.98 -5.00 5.50
CA PRO A 48 22.47 -5.76 4.35
C PRO A 48 22.06 -7.25 4.37
N THR A 49 21.75 -7.78 5.55
CA THR A 49 21.34 -9.17 5.75
C THR A 49 19.84 -9.34 5.98
N ALA A 50 19.04 -8.25 5.90
CA ALA A 50 17.60 -8.32 6.13
C ALA A 50 16.90 -9.26 5.15
N SER A 51 15.90 -9.97 5.63
CA SER A 51 15.08 -10.89 4.85
C SER A 51 13.61 -10.48 4.85
N LEU A 52 12.94 -10.68 3.74
CA LEU A 52 11.51 -10.40 3.59
C LEU A 52 10.71 -11.54 4.23
N ALA A 53 10.01 -11.25 5.34
CA ALA A 53 9.17 -12.21 6.06
C ALA A 53 7.73 -12.23 5.54
N SER A 54 7.10 -11.08 5.40
CA SER A 54 5.70 -10.97 4.96
C SER A 54 5.40 -9.65 4.28
N ILE A 55 4.33 -9.63 3.47
CA ILE A 55 3.73 -8.42 2.91
C ILE A 55 2.22 -8.50 3.15
N HIS A 56 1.67 -7.49 3.81
CA HIS A 56 0.24 -7.31 4.02
C HIS A 56 -0.21 -6.06 3.26
N TYR A 57 -1.12 -6.23 2.30
CA TYR A 57 -1.61 -5.14 1.45
C TYR A 57 -3.07 -4.85 1.76
N PHE A 58 -3.34 -3.67 2.27
CA PHE A 58 -4.66 -3.20 2.70
C PHE A 58 -5.26 -2.30 1.63
N THR A 59 -6.43 -2.66 1.12
CA THR A 59 -7.10 -1.91 0.04
C THR A 59 -8.60 -2.18 0.05
N ALA A 60 -9.36 -1.51 -0.82
CA ALA A 60 -10.77 -1.84 -1.06
C ALA A 60 -11.07 -1.77 -2.56
N LEU A 61 -11.94 -2.64 -3.04
CA LEU A 61 -12.35 -2.62 -4.44
C LEU A 61 -13.31 -1.46 -4.71
N PRO A 62 -13.13 -0.68 -5.79
CA PRO A 62 -14.01 0.42 -6.15
C PRO A 62 -15.32 -0.08 -6.80
N GLU A 63 -16.06 -0.95 -6.11
CA GLU A 63 -17.28 -1.60 -6.61
C GLU A 63 -18.40 -0.60 -6.91
N HIS A 64 -18.43 0.55 -6.22
CA HIS A 64 -19.35 1.65 -6.47
C HIS A 64 -19.18 2.25 -7.87
N LEU A 65 -18.04 2.04 -8.54
CA LEU A 65 -17.78 2.48 -9.91
C LEU A 65 -18.18 1.46 -10.97
N TYR A 66 -18.77 0.31 -10.58
CA TYR A 66 -19.08 -0.76 -11.52
C TYR A 66 -19.93 -0.29 -12.72
N LEU A 67 -20.87 0.61 -12.49
CA LEU A 67 -21.74 1.15 -13.54
C LEU A 67 -21.15 2.36 -14.28
N THR A 68 -20.29 3.15 -13.61
CA THR A 68 -19.77 4.41 -14.17
C THR A 68 -18.36 4.29 -14.75
N ASP A 69 -17.52 3.44 -14.17
CA ASP A 69 -16.16 3.14 -14.63
C ASP A 69 -15.80 1.67 -14.33
N PRO A 70 -16.39 0.71 -15.05
CA PRO A 70 -16.09 -0.72 -14.85
C PRO A 70 -14.63 -1.05 -15.16
N GLY A 71 -13.98 -0.28 -16.02
CA GLY A 71 -12.57 -0.43 -16.34
C GLY A 71 -11.66 -0.24 -15.12
N ARG A 72 -11.96 0.72 -14.25
CA ARG A 72 -11.18 0.96 -13.03
C ARG A 72 -11.26 -0.23 -12.06
N LEU A 73 -12.46 -0.76 -11.85
CA LEU A 73 -12.65 -1.96 -11.03
C LEU A 73 -11.90 -3.16 -11.61
N GLN A 74 -11.99 -3.36 -12.93
CA GLN A 74 -11.30 -4.47 -13.60
C GLN A 74 -9.78 -4.34 -13.54
N ARG A 75 -9.22 -3.15 -13.74
CA ARG A 75 -7.78 -2.89 -13.59
C ARG A 75 -7.31 -3.21 -12.17
N HIS A 76 -8.06 -2.77 -11.16
CA HIS A 76 -7.71 -3.05 -9.77
C HIS A 76 -7.74 -4.56 -9.46
N ARG A 77 -8.79 -5.27 -9.87
CA ARG A 77 -8.87 -6.75 -9.73
C ARG A 77 -7.71 -7.45 -10.44
N THR A 78 -7.35 -6.99 -11.64
CA THR A 78 -6.21 -7.52 -12.40
C THR A 78 -4.90 -7.31 -11.64
N TYR A 79 -4.71 -6.13 -11.05
CA TYR A 79 -3.54 -5.82 -10.24
C TYR A 79 -3.43 -6.73 -9.00
N LEU A 80 -4.51 -6.91 -8.24
CA LEU A 80 -4.50 -7.80 -7.08
C LEU A 80 -4.16 -9.25 -7.45
N ARG A 81 -4.68 -9.72 -8.59
CA ARG A 81 -4.33 -11.05 -9.12
C ARG A 81 -2.86 -11.13 -9.53
N ALA A 82 -2.31 -10.08 -10.12
CA ALA A 82 -0.90 -10.00 -10.48
C ALA A 82 0.01 -10.07 -9.25
N LEU A 83 -0.29 -9.30 -8.21
CA LEU A 83 0.46 -9.30 -6.95
C LEU A 83 0.52 -10.69 -6.30
N THR A 84 -0.56 -11.46 -6.37
CA THR A 84 -0.61 -12.82 -5.77
C THR A 84 0.00 -13.89 -6.67
N ALA A 85 0.14 -13.63 -7.95
CA ALA A 85 0.67 -14.58 -8.93
C ALA A 85 2.17 -14.39 -9.21
N HIS A 86 2.71 -13.19 -8.94
CA HIS A 86 4.10 -12.84 -9.20
C HIS A 86 4.98 -13.01 -7.97
N GLY A 87 6.21 -13.50 -8.20
CA GLY A 87 7.23 -13.61 -7.16
C GLY A 87 7.09 -14.85 -6.28
N SER A 88 8.01 -14.97 -5.31
CA SER A 88 8.12 -16.13 -4.41
C SER A 88 7.30 -15.99 -3.12
N LEU A 89 7.01 -14.76 -2.70
CA LEU A 89 6.20 -14.46 -1.53
C LEU A 89 4.84 -13.92 -1.99
N ARG A 90 3.76 -14.57 -1.58
CA ARG A 90 2.41 -14.08 -1.88
C ARG A 90 1.98 -13.05 -0.85
N PRO A 91 1.71 -11.79 -1.25
CA PRO A 91 1.14 -10.81 -0.34
C PRO A 91 -0.21 -11.26 0.21
N SER A 92 -0.43 -11.07 1.51
CA SER A 92 -1.76 -11.17 2.11
C SER A 92 -2.56 -9.93 1.73
N ILE A 93 -3.60 -10.09 0.92
CA ILE A 93 -4.48 -8.99 0.52
C ILE A 93 -5.65 -8.91 1.49
N ILE A 94 -5.79 -7.79 2.17
CA ILE A 94 -6.85 -7.50 3.12
C ILE A 94 -7.76 -6.43 2.52
N LEU A 95 -9.03 -6.80 2.30
CA LEU A 95 -10.00 -5.92 1.70
C LEU A 95 -10.86 -5.24 2.77
N GLY A 96 -10.82 -3.91 2.80
CA GLY A 96 -11.83 -3.07 3.39
C GLY A 96 -13.07 -2.97 2.48
N ARG A 97 -13.92 -2.01 2.77
CA ARG A 97 -15.12 -1.73 1.97
C ARG A 97 -15.18 -0.26 1.58
N ILE A 98 -15.81 0.05 0.46
CA ILE A 98 -16.19 1.42 0.12
C ILE A 98 -17.65 1.60 0.48
N ALA A 99 -17.95 2.63 1.29
CA ALA A 99 -19.29 2.96 1.74
C ALA A 99 -19.67 4.38 1.34
N GLN A 100 -20.92 4.56 0.97
CA GLN A 100 -21.50 5.88 0.74
C GLN A 100 -21.74 6.56 2.07
N GLN A 101 -21.34 7.83 2.18
CA GLN A 101 -21.55 8.67 3.34
C GLN A 101 -22.27 9.94 2.91
N GLN A 102 -23.37 10.24 3.59
CA GLN A 102 -24.04 11.52 3.44
C GLN A 102 -23.18 12.63 4.07
N VAL A 103 -23.01 13.72 3.36
CA VAL A 103 -22.32 14.91 3.84
C VAL A 103 -23.19 16.13 3.66
N GLN A 104 -23.23 16.99 4.67
CA GLN A 104 -23.84 18.31 4.59
C GLN A 104 -22.72 19.33 4.44
N VAL A 105 -22.83 20.16 3.42
CA VAL A 105 -21.87 21.24 3.16
C VAL A 105 -22.62 22.56 3.23
N ARG A 106 -22.17 23.45 4.10
CA ARG A 106 -22.69 24.80 4.20
C ARG A 106 -22.01 25.67 3.15
N ILE A 107 -22.80 26.22 2.25
CA ILE A 107 -22.36 27.17 1.23
C ILE A 107 -23.02 28.53 1.47
N ALA A 108 -22.56 29.58 0.80
CA ALA A 108 -23.09 30.94 0.98
C ALA A 108 -24.59 31.05 0.73
N SER A 109 -25.19 30.19 -0.09
CA SER A 109 -26.63 30.17 -0.42
C SER A 109 -27.45 29.22 0.45
N GLY A 110 -26.87 28.55 1.46
CA GLY A 110 -27.58 27.61 2.33
C GLY A 110 -26.81 26.32 2.58
N GLU A 111 -27.53 25.26 2.97
CA GLU A 111 -26.97 23.93 3.17
C GLU A 111 -27.29 23.02 1.98
N VAL A 112 -26.28 22.30 1.48
CA VAL A 112 -26.43 21.31 0.43
C VAL A 112 -26.07 19.94 0.99
N THR A 113 -26.96 18.97 0.84
CA THR A 113 -26.69 17.58 1.18
C THR A 113 -26.19 16.85 -0.06
N GLY A 114 -25.04 16.22 0.08
CA GLY A 114 -24.45 15.38 -0.96
C GLY A 114 -24.06 14.02 -0.41
N SER A 115 -23.55 13.14 -1.26
CA SER A 115 -22.97 11.89 -0.83
C SER A 115 -21.57 11.72 -1.40
N ILE A 116 -20.68 11.19 -0.59
CA ILE A 116 -19.30 10.85 -0.97
C ILE A 116 -19.07 9.37 -0.71
N TRP A 117 -18.16 8.79 -1.49
CA TRP A 117 -17.70 7.43 -1.28
C TRP A 117 -16.40 7.46 -0.48
N ARG A 118 -16.35 6.72 0.64
CA ARG A 118 -15.16 6.60 1.47
C ARG A 118 -14.81 5.14 1.69
N GLU A 119 -13.54 4.89 1.69
CA GLU A 119 -13.00 3.63 2.19
C GLU A 119 -13.23 3.54 3.71
N LYS A 120 -13.45 2.32 4.21
CA LYS A 120 -13.70 2.00 5.62
C LYS A 120 -13.01 0.69 5.99
N GLY A 121 -12.29 0.74 7.09
CA GLY A 121 -11.80 -0.44 7.80
C GLY A 121 -10.39 -0.89 7.44
N THR A 122 -9.74 -0.36 6.39
CA THR A 122 -8.36 -0.73 6.07
C THR A 122 -7.37 -0.27 7.11
N ASP A 123 -7.53 0.94 7.68
CA ASP A 123 -6.65 1.48 8.71
C ASP A 123 -6.71 0.65 9.99
N VAL A 124 -7.93 0.32 10.43
CA VAL A 124 -8.14 -0.55 11.58
C VAL A 124 -7.57 -1.94 11.32
N ALA A 125 -7.79 -2.48 10.11
CA ALA A 125 -7.26 -3.79 9.73
C ALA A 125 -5.72 -3.80 9.70
N LEU A 126 -5.08 -2.73 9.21
CA LEU A 126 -3.63 -2.59 9.22
C LEU A 126 -3.09 -2.52 10.66
N ALA A 127 -3.68 -1.66 11.50
CA ALA A 127 -3.28 -1.55 12.91
C ALA A 127 -3.38 -2.89 13.65
N MET A 128 -4.49 -3.61 13.47
CA MET A 128 -4.68 -4.93 14.08
C MET A 128 -3.74 -5.99 13.51
N ALA A 129 -3.47 -5.97 12.21
CA ALA A 129 -2.52 -6.88 11.60
C ALA A 129 -1.09 -6.64 12.10
N LEU A 130 -0.67 -5.38 12.27
CA LEU A 130 0.62 -5.01 12.82
C LEU A 130 0.84 -5.65 14.21
N LEU A 131 -0.13 -5.48 15.12
CA LEU A 131 -0.08 -6.06 16.47
C LEU A 131 -0.10 -7.59 16.43
N ARG A 132 -0.96 -8.19 15.59
CA ARG A 132 -1.08 -9.65 15.44
C ARG A 132 0.21 -10.27 14.92
N GLU A 133 0.84 -9.68 13.89
CA GLU A 133 2.07 -10.24 13.32
C GLU A 133 3.23 -10.11 14.32
N ALA A 134 3.31 -9.01 15.07
CA ALA A 134 4.31 -8.87 16.14
C ALA A 134 4.14 -9.91 17.26
N SER A 135 2.89 -10.25 17.61
CA SER A 135 2.61 -11.25 18.66
C SER A 135 3.04 -12.68 18.30
N LYS A 136 3.25 -12.97 17.01
CA LYS A 136 3.75 -14.29 16.55
C LYS A 136 5.24 -14.50 16.80
N GLY A 137 6.01 -13.41 16.99
CA GLY A 137 7.46 -13.48 17.18
C GLY A 137 8.25 -13.84 15.92
N ASP A 138 7.64 -13.77 14.74
CA ASP A 138 8.26 -14.12 13.45
C ASP A 138 8.80 -12.90 12.69
N MET A 139 8.74 -11.72 13.30
CA MET A 139 9.12 -10.44 12.72
C MET A 139 10.03 -9.68 13.70
N ASP A 140 11.18 -9.20 13.19
CA ASP A 140 12.14 -8.42 13.96
C ASP A 140 12.03 -6.92 13.64
N GLU A 141 11.46 -6.58 12.47
CA GLU A 141 11.25 -5.21 12.01
C GLU A 141 9.93 -5.11 11.24
N ALA A 142 9.13 -4.08 11.55
CA ALA A 142 7.93 -3.71 10.82
C ALA A 142 8.18 -2.48 9.95
N VAL A 143 7.80 -2.52 8.67
CA VAL A 143 7.81 -1.38 7.77
C VAL A 143 6.38 -1.06 7.35
N ILE A 144 5.89 0.12 7.70
CA ILE A 144 4.58 0.60 7.28
C ILE A 144 4.78 1.51 6.07
N ILE A 145 4.13 1.17 4.94
CA ILE A 145 4.12 2.02 3.75
C ILE A 145 2.85 2.87 3.79
N SER A 146 2.91 3.98 4.48
CA SER A 146 1.86 5.02 4.60
C SER A 146 2.46 6.30 5.16
N GLY A 147 1.80 7.43 4.93
CA GLY A 147 2.08 8.72 5.57
C GLY A 147 0.89 9.24 6.38
N ASP A 148 -0.11 8.39 6.63
CA ASP A 148 -1.32 8.78 7.34
C ASP A 148 -1.09 8.85 8.84
N ALA A 149 -1.32 10.03 9.44
CA ALA A 149 -1.14 10.26 10.86
C ALA A 149 -2.17 9.52 11.75
N ASP A 150 -3.26 9.03 11.17
CA ASP A 150 -4.27 8.26 11.89
C ASP A 150 -3.71 6.94 12.48
N TYR A 151 -2.52 6.51 12.02
CA TYR A 151 -1.80 5.38 12.61
C TYR A 151 -1.06 5.70 13.92
N LEU A 152 -0.94 6.97 14.34
CA LEU A 152 -0.21 7.35 15.57
C LEU A 152 -0.66 6.58 16.82
N PRO A 153 -1.96 6.40 17.11
CA PRO A 153 -2.38 5.64 18.28
C PRO A 153 -1.90 4.17 18.24
N ALA A 154 -2.00 3.54 17.05
CA ALA A 154 -1.55 2.16 16.88
C ALA A 154 -0.03 2.01 17.01
N VAL A 155 0.73 2.96 16.51
CA VAL A 155 2.20 3.02 16.62
C VAL A 155 2.65 3.11 18.07
N LYS A 156 2.01 3.95 18.87
CA LYS A 156 2.31 4.10 20.31
C LYS A 156 2.07 2.79 21.06
N VAL A 157 0.91 2.18 20.85
CA VAL A 157 0.57 0.89 21.45
C VAL A 157 1.53 -0.21 20.99
N PHE A 158 1.88 -0.25 19.71
CA PHE A 158 2.83 -1.22 19.17
C PHE A 158 4.21 -1.11 19.86
N ARG A 159 4.75 0.11 20.00
CA ARG A 159 6.03 0.34 20.64
C ARG A 159 6.05 -0.01 22.13
N GLU A 160 4.93 0.22 22.81
CA GLU A 160 4.75 -0.16 24.21
C GLU A 160 4.71 -1.68 24.38
N MET A 161 3.94 -2.38 23.54
CA MET A 161 3.75 -3.82 23.64
C MET A 161 4.92 -4.64 23.10
N TYR A 162 5.60 -4.12 22.07
CA TYR A 162 6.67 -4.85 21.34
C TYR A 162 7.94 -4.00 21.19
N PRO A 163 8.57 -3.53 22.31
CA PRO A 163 9.74 -2.67 22.25
C PRO A 163 10.97 -3.32 21.60
N GLN A 164 10.98 -4.66 21.48
CA GLN A 164 12.02 -5.43 20.82
C GLN A 164 11.87 -5.51 19.30
N VAL A 165 10.69 -5.17 18.74
CA VAL A 165 10.45 -5.17 17.29
C VAL A 165 10.68 -3.76 16.76
N GLY A 166 11.59 -3.64 15.81
CA GLY A 166 11.83 -2.35 15.14
C GLY A 166 10.58 -1.88 14.37
N LEU A 167 10.41 -0.56 14.29
CA LEU A 167 9.33 0.06 13.51
C LEU A 167 9.87 1.24 12.73
N ARG A 168 9.52 1.28 11.44
CA ARG A 168 9.76 2.44 10.59
C ARG A 168 8.66 2.63 9.55
N PHE A 169 8.54 3.85 9.04
CA PHE A 169 7.71 4.17 7.90
C PHE A 169 8.56 4.30 6.64
N ALA A 170 8.08 3.73 5.55
CA ALA A 170 8.49 4.08 4.20
C ALA A 170 7.39 4.98 3.62
N PHE A 171 7.54 6.29 3.82
CA PHE A 171 6.54 7.26 3.38
C PHE A 171 6.42 7.26 1.85
N PRO A 172 5.24 7.07 1.27
CA PRO A 172 5.05 7.30 -0.15
C PRO A 172 5.48 8.73 -0.52
N ARG A 173 6.02 8.90 -1.73
CA ARG A 173 6.51 10.18 -2.22
C ARG A 173 5.44 11.28 -2.05
N GLY A 174 5.84 12.42 -1.47
CA GLY A 174 4.95 13.54 -1.18
C GLY A 174 4.01 13.36 0.02
N ARG A 175 4.18 12.27 0.81
CA ARG A 175 3.29 11.93 1.93
C ARG A 175 4.01 11.72 3.26
N ALA A 176 5.18 12.34 3.44
CA ALA A 176 5.92 12.26 4.70
C ALA A 176 5.14 12.96 5.83
N SER A 177 5.02 12.29 6.98
CA SER A 177 4.41 12.81 8.19
C SER A 177 5.49 13.11 9.23
N LYS A 178 5.55 14.37 9.70
CA LYS A 178 6.48 14.79 10.77
C LYS A 178 6.16 14.10 12.10
N GLU A 179 4.89 13.84 12.36
CA GLU A 179 4.42 13.21 13.59
C GLU A 179 4.85 11.74 13.63
N LEU A 180 4.61 11.00 12.55
CA LEU A 180 5.05 9.61 12.42
C LEU A 180 6.58 9.49 12.44
N SER A 181 7.30 10.45 11.83
CA SER A 181 8.77 10.46 11.86
C SER A 181 9.34 10.63 13.26
N ARG A 182 8.64 11.36 14.16
CA ARG A 182 9.05 11.49 15.57
C ARG A 182 8.89 10.18 16.33
N GLU A 183 7.81 9.47 16.07
CA GLU A 183 7.55 8.17 16.71
C GLU A 183 8.42 7.04 16.13
N ALA A 184 8.82 7.12 14.88
CA ALA A 184 9.68 6.15 14.21
C ALA A 184 10.86 6.87 13.49
N PRO A 185 11.93 7.24 14.20
CA PRO A 185 12.99 8.11 13.65
C PRO A 185 13.76 7.53 12.46
N ASN A 186 13.79 6.20 12.31
CA ASN A 186 14.46 5.52 11.19
C ASN A 186 13.58 5.45 9.91
N SER A 187 12.51 6.25 9.86
CA SER A 187 11.63 6.33 8.70
C SER A 187 12.28 7.11 7.55
N PHE A 188 11.84 6.82 6.32
CA PHE A 188 12.36 7.44 5.11
C PHE A 188 11.25 7.62 4.08
N THR A 189 11.51 8.39 3.03
CA THR A 189 10.56 8.63 1.94
C THR A 189 10.95 7.82 0.71
N LEU A 190 9.97 7.15 0.09
CA LEU A 190 10.14 6.47 -1.19
C LEU A 190 10.40 7.50 -2.29
N THR A 191 11.40 7.24 -3.10
CA THR A 191 11.78 8.11 -4.23
C THR A 191 11.02 7.73 -5.49
N SER A 192 11.01 8.62 -6.48
CA SER A 192 10.50 8.33 -7.83
C SER A 192 11.21 7.11 -8.45
N ALA A 193 12.51 6.98 -8.21
CA ALA A 193 13.29 5.83 -8.69
C ALA A 193 12.75 4.50 -8.15
N ALA A 194 12.24 4.46 -6.91
CA ALA A 194 11.65 3.27 -6.34
C ALA A 194 10.39 2.80 -7.13
N TYR A 195 9.57 3.75 -7.61
CA TYR A 195 8.40 3.41 -8.45
C TYR A 195 8.80 2.98 -9.87
N LEU A 196 9.82 3.62 -10.44
CA LEU A 196 10.30 3.32 -11.78
C LEU A 196 11.02 1.96 -11.88
N SER A 197 11.74 1.58 -10.83
CA SER A 197 12.58 0.36 -10.82
C SER A 197 11.82 -0.91 -10.47
N HIS A 198 10.67 -0.78 -9.80
CA HIS A 198 9.92 -1.94 -9.31
C HIS A 198 8.55 -2.03 -9.98
N ARG A 199 8.53 -2.59 -11.19
CA ARG A 199 7.30 -2.83 -11.96
C ARG A 199 7.11 -4.32 -12.17
N LEU A 200 5.86 -4.77 -12.08
CA LEU A 200 5.49 -6.12 -12.48
C LEU A 200 5.77 -6.34 -13.97
N PRO A 201 6.08 -7.57 -14.39
CA PRO A 201 6.16 -7.92 -15.81
C PRO A 201 4.83 -7.66 -16.51
N GLU A 202 4.86 -7.22 -17.77
CA GLU A 202 3.65 -6.99 -18.56
C GLU A 202 2.83 -8.26 -18.80
N CYS A 203 3.49 -9.43 -18.70
CA CYS A 203 2.86 -10.74 -18.82
C CYS A 203 3.30 -11.63 -17.66
N ILE A 204 2.34 -12.14 -16.89
CA ILE A 204 2.55 -13.00 -15.72
C ILE A 204 1.87 -14.34 -15.99
N ARG A 205 2.62 -15.45 -15.86
CA ARG A 205 2.06 -16.81 -15.96
C ARG A 205 1.37 -17.17 -14.65
N LEU A 206 0.08 -17.50 -14.74
CA LEU A 206 -0.71 -17.95 -13.60
C LEU A 206 -0.44 -19.43 -13.28
N PRO A 207 -0.71 -19.90 -12.06
CA PRO A 207 -0.63 -21.32 -11.68
C PRO A 207 -1.48 -22.23 -12.58
N SER A 208 -2.57 -21.71 -13.14
CA SER A 208 -3.44 -22.45 -14.10
C SER A 208 -2.83 -22.62 -15.50
N GLY A 209 -1.62 -22.10 -15.74
CA GLY A 209 -0.97 -22.09 -17.05
C GLY A 209 -1.43 -20.95 -17.98
N LYS A 210 -2.49 -20.22 -17.62
CA LYS A 210 -2.95 -19.03 -18.35
C LYS A 210 -2.05 -17.83 -18.10
N PHE A 211 -2.13 -16.84 -18.97
CA PHE A 211 -1.38 -15.59 -18.85
C PHE A 211 -2.29 -14.46 -18.34
N LEU A 212 -1.74 -13.64 -17.46
CA LEU A 212 -2.31 -12.40 -16.99
C LEU A 212 -1.49 -11.25 -17.57
N TYR A 213 -2.15 -10.32 -18.24
CA TYR A 213 -1.50 -9.18 -18.88
C TYR A 213 -1.73 -7.90 -18.10
N CYS A 214 -0.72 -7.04 -18.11
CA CYS A 214 -0.86 -5.66 -17.66
C CYS A 214 -2.02 -4.98 -18.39
N PRO A 215 -2.91 -4.25 -17.69
CA PRO A 215 -3.93 -3.42 -18.33
C PRO A 215 -3.32 -2.51 -19.40
N ALA A 216 -4.01 -2.36 -20.55
CA ALA A 216 -3.48 -1.63 -21.69
C ALA A 216 -3.09 -0.18 -21.33
N GLU A 217 -3.88 0.45 -20.46
CA GLU A 217 -3.67 1.81 -19.97
C GLU A 217 -2.40 1.97 -19.11
N TRP A 218 -1.89 0.88 -18.55
CA TRP A 218 -0.70 0.85 -17.67
C TRP A 218 0.52 0.21 -18.35
N ARG A 219 0.45 -0.09 -19.64
CA ARG A 219 1.62 -0.55 -20.39
C ARG A 219 2.56 0.62 -20.67
N ARG A 220 3.85 0.31 -20.75
CA ARG A 220 4.81 1.28 -21.27
C ARG A 220 4.41 1.70 -22.68
N LYS A 221 4.39 3.00 -22.90
CA LYS A 221 4.34 3.51 -24.26
C LYS A 221 5.73 3.34 -24.90
N PRO A 222 5.79 2.95 -26.18
CA PRO A 222 7.05 2.78 -26.90
C PRO A 222 7.85 4.08 -26.98
#